data_b22c3cfe66c8a6cc065a8ffe8cc8f393
#
_entry.id   b22c3cfe66c8a6cc065a8ffe8cc8f393
#
_cell.length_a   1.000
_cell.length_b   1.000
_cell.length_c   1.000
_cell.angle_alpha   90.00
_cell.angle_beta   90.00
_cell.angle_gamma   90.00
#
_symmetry.space_group_name_H-M   'P 1'
#
loop_
_entity.id
_entity.type
_entity.pdbx_description
1 polymer ?
#
loop_
_entity_poly.entity_id
_entity_poly.type
_entity_poly.pdbx_seq_one_letter_code
_entity_poly.pdbx_strand_id
1 'polypeptide(L)'
;MYNGRRILSRNGLEDLLKDTMTVDCLYPIVHMKGEDIEIAFTHTDQHGESYDSFVNGQHTTQGGTHQSAFKEHIARTIKEFFGKYEYGDIRNGIVAAIALNVEEPIFESQTKIKLGSLVMSPNGDSINKYVGDFIKKEVDNYLHIHADVTEELERKIKTSESERKAMAGVAKIARERAKKANLHNRKLRDCRIHFSDVKDPRKEESCIFITEGDSASGSITKSRDVNTQAVFSLRGKPLNCFGLTKKVVYENEEFNLLQAALAIEDGLDSLRYNKVIVATDADVDGM
;
A
#
# COMPACT_ATOMS: atom_id res chain seq x y z
N MET A 1 -5.22 -23.00 -29.37
CA MET A 1 -4.47 -24.08 -28.69
C MET A 1 -3.04 -23.64 -28.48
N TYR A 2 -2.49 -23.84 -27.30
CA TYR A 2 -1.10 -23.51 -26.99
C TYR A 2 -0.37 -24.80 -26.56
N ASN A 3 0.74 -25.14 -27.22
CA ASN A 3 1.52 -26.38 -27.00
C ASN A 3 0.64 -27.67 -26.94
N GLY A 4 -0.33 -27.78 -27.86
CA GLY A 4 -1.24 -28.94 -27.93
C GLY A 4 -2.33 -28.96 -26.83
N ARG A 5 -2.35 -28.02 -25.89
CA ARG A 5 -3.39 -27.89 -24.88
C ARG A 5 -4.51 -26.96 -25.38
N ARG A 6 -5.75 -27.40 -25.21
CA ARG A 6 -6.92 -26.56 -25.46
C ARG A 6 -7.19 -25.72 -24.22
N ILE A 7 -7.05 -24.40 -24.35
CA ILE A 7 -7.43 -23.43 -23.31
C ILE A 7 -8.77 -22.85 -23.74
N LEU A 8 -9.76 -22.86 -22.87
CA LEU A 8 -11.07 -22.32 -23.08
C LEU A 8 -11.43 -21.44 -21.88
N SER A 9 -11.62 -20.14 -22.11
CA SER A 9 -12.28 -19.24 -21.19
C SER A 9 -13.69 -18.94 -21.72
N ARG A 10 -14.70 -19.05 -20.87
CA ARG A 10 -16.09 -18.73 -21.20
C ARG A 10 -16.53 -17.40 -20.62
N ASN A 11 -15.93 -17.03 -19.49
CA ASN A 11 -16.33 -15.88 -18.71
C ASN A 11 -15.26 -14.77 -18.67
N GLY A 12 -14.33 -14.75 -19.66
CA GLY A 12 -13.37 -13.66 -19.84
C GLY A 12 -12.59 -13.28 -18.58
N LEU A 13 -12.78 -12.05 -18.08
CA LEU A 13 -12.05 -11.54 -16.92
C LEU A 13 -12.40 -12.24 -15.61
N GLU A 14 -13.58 -12.82 -15.47
CA GLU A 14 -13.93 -13.63 -14.30
C GLU A 14 -13.04 -14.87 -14.20
N ASP A 15 -12.85 -15.59 -15.32
CA ASP A 15 -11.97 -16.77 -15.38
C ASP A 15 -10.50 -16.37 -15.12
N LEU A 16 -10.08 -15.21 -15.63
CA LEU A 16 -8.75 -14.67 -15.37
C LEU A 16 -8.51 -14.46 -13.87
N LEU A 17 -9.43 -13.80 -13.18
CA LEU A 17 -9.29 -13.56 -11.75
C LEU A 17 -9.28 -14.88 -10.97
N LYS A 18 -10.11 -15.85 -11.32
CA LYS A 18 -10.12 -17.19 -10.69
C LYS A 18 -8.77 -17.92 -10.84
N ASP A 19 -8.12 -17.76 -11.99
CA ASP A 19 -6.82 -18.43 -12.26
C ASP A 19 -5.64 -17.72 -11.59
N THR A 20 -5.71 -16.38 -11.43
CA THR A 20 -4.60 -15.57 -10.91
C THR A 20 -4.64 -15.40 -9.39
N MET A 21 -5.85 -15.46 -8.81
CA MET A 21 -6.00 -15.31 -7.36
C MET A 21 -5.49 -16.52 -6.60
N THR A 22 -4.69 -16.27 -5.58
CA THR A 22 -4.15 -17.29 -4.65
C THR A 22 -4.86 -17.30 -3.30
N VAL A 23 -5.86 -16.44 -3.12
CA VAL A 23 -6.59 -16.22 -1.87
C VAL A 23 -8.10 -16.29 -2.11
N ASP A 24 -8.84 -16.64 -1.07
CA ASP A 24 -10.28 -16.76 -1.14
C ASP A 24 -10.98 -15.40 -1.31
N CYS A 25 -12.03 -15.40 -2.13
CA CYS A 25 -12.93 -14.28 -2.30
C CYS A 25 -13.87 -14.15 -1.10
N LEU A 26 -14.14 -12.93 -0.64
CA LEU A 26 -15.16 -12.69 0.39
C LEU A 26 -16.59 -12.86 -0.14
N TYR A 27 -16.77 -12.63 -1.43
CA TYR A 27 -18.02 -12.84 -2.16
C TYR A 27 -17.71 -13.25 -3.61
N PRO A 28 -18.67 -13.84 -4.35
CA PRO A 28 -18.47 -14.22 -5.74
C PRO A 28 -17.97 -13.06 -6.60
N ILE A 29 -17.08 -13.35 -7.56
CA ILE A 29 -16.55 -12.34 -8.46
C ILE A 29 -17.71 -11.67 -9.20
N VAL A 30 -17.83 -10.37 -9.06
CA VAL A 30 -18.76 -9.54 -9.80
C VAL A 30 -18.22 -9.36 -11.22
N HIS A 31 -18.94 -9.84 -12.22
CA HIS A 31 -18.53 -9.78 -13.62
C HIS A 31 -19.59 -9.08 -14.46
N MET A 32 -19.17 -8.08 -15.21
CA MET A 32 -20.05 -7.26 -16.05
C MET A 32 -19.41 -7.01 -17.42
N LYS A 33 -20.24 -7.06 -18.45
CA LYS A 33 -19.80 -6.89 -19.82
C LYS A 33 -20.71 -5.92 -20.58
N GLY A 34 -20.12 -4.91 -21.20
CA GLY A 34 -20.73 -4.00 -22.15
C GLY A 34 -20.23 -4.26 -23.57
N GLU A 35 -20.48 -3.32 -24.47
CA GLU A 35 -20.06 -3.42 -25.88
C GLU A 35 -18.52 -3.37 -26.00
N ASP A 36 -17.89 -2.35 -25.42
CA ASP A 36 -16.44 -2.13 -25.49
C ASP A 36 -15.75 -2.17 -24.12
N ILE A 37 -16.42 -2.68 -23.09
CA ILE A 37 -15.92 -2.75 -21.74
C ILE A 37 -16.29 -4.08 -21.08
N GLU A 38 -15.34 -4.66 -20.37
CA GLU A 38 -15.55 -5.79 -19.48
C GLU A 38 -14.85 -5.50 -18.16
N ILE A 39 -15.54 -5.73 -17.04
CA ILE A 39 -14.97 -5.59 -15.70
C ILE A 39 -15.26 -6.82 -14.87
N ALA A 40 -14.30 -7.18 -14.02
CA ALA A 40 -14.51 -8.19 -13.00
C ALA A 40 -13.82 -7.73 -11.71
N PHE A 41 -14.46 -7.92 -10.56
CA PHE A 41 -13.86 -7.57 -9.26
C PHE A 41 -14.46 -8.39 -8.12
N THR A 42 -13.68 -8.51 -7.06
CA THR A 42 -14.08 -9.03 -5.75
C THR A 42 -13.23 -8.38 -4.67
N HIS A 43 -13.48 -8.72 -3.40
CA HIS A 43 -12.60 -8.37 -2.29
C HIS A 43 -12.06 -9.62 -1.62
N THR A 44 -10.91 -9.48 -1.00
CA THR A 44 -10.23 -10.49 -0.21
C THR A 44 -9.93 -9.95 1.19
N ASP A 45 -9.52 -10.82 2.11
CA ASP A 45 -9.08 -10.40 3.44
C ASP A 45 -7.70 -9.72 3.44
N GLN A 46 -6.98 -9.78 2.33
CA GLN A 46 -5.67 -9.14 2.22
C GLN A 46 -5.78 -7.61 2.21
N HIS A 47 -4.69 -6.96 2.63
CA HIS A 47 -4.56 -5.51 2.51
C HIS A 47 -4.00 -5.14 1.13
N GLY A 48 -4.39 -3.95 0.67
CA GLY A 48 -3.91 -3.39 -0.59
C GLY A 48 -4.91 -3.53 -1.72
N GLU A 49 -4.44 -3.28 -2.92
CA GLU A 49 -5.24 -3.23 -4.14
C GLU A 49 -4.50 -3.99 -5.25
N SER A 50 -5.18 -4.86 -5.99
CA SER A 50 -4.63 -5.57 -7.14
C SER A 50 -5.49 -5.33 -8.38
N TYR A 51 -4.85 -4.96 -9.49
CA TYR A 51 -5.54 -4.63 -10.74
C TYR A 51 -4.82 -5.19 -11.94
N ASP A 52 -5.54 -5.94 -12.76
CA ASP A 52 -5.15 -6.28 -14.10
C ASP A 52 -5.91 -5.40 -15.11
N SER A 53 -5.24 -4.94 -16.15
CA SER A 53 -5.89 -4.09 -17.14
C SER A 53 -5.48 -4.42 -18.57
N PHE A 54 -6.43 -4.31 -19.48
CA PHE A 54 -6.27 -4.70 -20.88
C PHE A 54 -6.87 -3.65 -21.82
N VAL A 55 -6.22 -3.45 -22.97
CA VAL A 55 -6.73 -2.62 -24.05
C VAL A 55 -6.58 -3.39 -25.35
N ASN A 56 -7.71 -3.61 -26.06
CA ASN A 56 -7.76 -4.39 -27.31
C ASN A 56 -7.05 -5.75 -27.18
N GLY A 57 -7.21 -6.42 -26.03
CA GLY A 57 -6.58 -7.70 -25.71
C GLY A 57 -5.10 -7.60 -25.30
N GLN A 58 -4.47 -6.42 -25.31
CA GLN A 58 -3.11 -6.20 -24.84
C GLN A 58 -3.09 -5.95 -23.33
N HIS A 59 -2.32 -6.73 -22.56
CA HIS A 59 -2.13 -6.52 -21.13
C HIS A 59 -1.31 -5.25 -20.86
N THR A 60 -1.91 -4.31 -20.14
CA THR A 60 -1.27 -3.04 -19.76
C THR A 60 -0.76 -3.13 -18.32
N THR A 61 0.44 -3.71 -18.15
CA THR A 61 1.02 -4.01 -16.82
C THR A 61 1.25 -2.79 -15.95
N GLN A 62 1.35 -1.61 -16.54
CA GLN A 62 1.46 -0.31 -15.83
C GLN A 62 0.12 0.46 -15.83
N GLY A 63 -0.96 -0.19 -16.23
CA GLY A 63 -2.28 0.42 -16.23
C GLY A 63 -2.46 1.48 -17.32
N GLY A 64 -2.93 2.64 -16.91
CA GLY A 64 -3.23 3.79 -17.77
C GLY A 64 -4.54 4.46 -17.41
N THR A 65 -5.07 5.27 -18.35
CA THR A 65 -6.26 6.09 -18.15
C THR A 65 -7.50 5.26 -17.78
N HIS A 66 -7.70 4.10 -18.42
CA HIS A 66 -8.82 3.19 -18.16
C HIS A 66 -8.78 2.57 -16.78
N GLN A 67 -7.60 2.12 -16.31
CA GLN A 67 -7.44 1.57 -14.96
C GLN A 67 -7.64 2.67 -13.90
N SER A 68 -7.14 3.87 -14.16
CA SER A 68 -7.34 5.02 -13.26
C SER A 68 -8.82 5.39 -13.16
N ALA A 69 -9.53 5.43 -14.28
CA ALA A 69 -10.97 5.65 -14.33
C ALA A 69 -11.73 4.56 -13.56
N PHE A 70 -11.37 3.28 -13.76
CA PHE A 70 -11.97 2.17 -13.01
C PHE A 70 -11.80 2.34 -11.50
N LYS A 71 -10.56 2.59 -11.02
CA LYS A 71 -10.26 2.78 -9.59
C LYS A 71 -11.06 3.92 -8.96
N GLU A 72 -11.20 5.01 -9.68
CA GLU A 72 -11.96 6.17 -9.23
C GLU A 72 -13.46 5.86 -9.16
N HIS A 73 -14.03 5.38 -10.26
CA HIS A 73 -15.47 5.23 -10.37
C HIS A 73 -16.02 4.05 -9.56
N ILE A 74 -15.30 2.93 -9.42
CA ILE A 74 -15.74 1.83 -8.55
C ILE A 74 -15.86 2.30 -7.09
N ALA A 75 -14.86 3.01 -6.60
CA ALA A 75 -14.87 3.53 -5.25
C ALA A 75 -15.94 4.62 -5.04
N ARG A 76 -16.15 5.48 -6.05
CA ARG A 76 -17.19 6.52 -6.03
C ARG A 76 -18.59 5.91 -6.00
N THR A 77 -18.87 4.95 -6.88
CA THR A 77 -20.19 4.30 -6.95
C THR A 77 -20.54 3.57 -5.67
N ILE A 78 -19.60 2.80 -5.10
CA ILE A 78 -19.80 2.10 -3.83
C ILE A 78 -19.99 3.11 -2.69
N LYS A 79 -19.23 4.20 -2.67
CA LYS A 79 -19.40 5.27 -1.68
C LYS A 79 -20.76 5.94 -1.79
N GLU A 80 -21.22 6.25 -3.00
CA GLU A 80 -22.55 6.85 -3.24
C GLU A 80 -23.65 5.91 -2.79
N PHE A 81 -23.53 4.61 -3.04
CA PHE A 81 -24.50 3.58 -2.63
C PHE A 81 -24.66 3.51 -1.12
N PHE A 82 -23.56 3.47 -0.35
CA PHE A 82 -23.62 3.40 1.13
C PHE A 82 -23.75 4.78 1.80
N GLY A 83 -23.56 5.89 1.09
CA GLY A 83 -23.62 7.26 1.59
C GLY A 83 -22.50 7.67 2.56
N LYS A 84 -21.48 6.84 2.76
CA LYS A 84 -20.37 7.04 3.72
C LYS A 84 -19.13 6.28 3.25
N TYR A 85 -18.10 6.22 4.08
CA TYR A 85 -16.81 5.58 3.87
C TYR A 85 -15.80 6.37 3.05
N GLU A 86 -14.53 6.10 3.31
CA GLU A 86 -13.40 6.64 2.58
C GLU A 86 -13.05 5.75 1.37
N TYR A 87 -12.59 6.35 0.29
CA TYR A 87 -12.21 5.60 -0.92
C TYR A 87 -11.13 4.53 -0.66
N GLY A 88 -10.19 4.82 0.26
CA GLY A 88 -9.17 3.86 0.66
C GLY A 88 -9.73 2.62 1.36
N ASP A 89 -10.74 2.80 2.22
CA ASP A 89 -11.40 1.70 2.93
C ASP A 89 -12.20 0.82 1.96
N ILE A 90 -12.83 1.44 0.94
CA ILE A 90 -13.57 0.74 -0.09
C ILE A 90 -12.64 -0.09 -0.98
N ARG A 91 -11.48 0.43 -1.37
CA ARG A 91 -10.55 -0.27 -2.24
C ARG A 91 -9.63 -1.26 -1.52
N ASN A 92 -9.60 -1.24 -0.20
CA ASN A 92 -8.73 -2.13 0.57
C ASN A 92 -9.15 -3.59 0.41
N GLY A 93 -8.27 -4.41 -0.13
CA GLY A 93 -8.52 -5.82 -0.42
C GLY A 93 -9.16 -6.09 -1.78
N ILE A 94 -9.37 -5.08 -2.63
CA ILE A 94 -9.95 -5.28 -3.97
C ILE A 94 -8.97 -6.01 -4.87
N VAL A 95 -9.49 -7.00 -5.59
CA VAL A 95 -8.84 -7.66 -6.72
C VAL A 95 -9.74 -7.47 -7.92
N ALA A 96 -9.25 -6.85 -8.97
CA ALA A 96 -10.08 -6.45 -10.09
C ALA A 96 -9.35 -6.54 -11.43
N ALA A 97 -10.13 -6.68 -12.50
CA ALA A 97 -9.65 -6.61 -13.87
C ALA A 97 -10.58 -5.73 -14.70
N ILE A 98 -10.00 -4.99 -15.65
CA ILE A 98 -10.73 -4.21 -16.66
C ILE A 98 -10.15 -4.48 -18.05
N ALA A 99 -11.01 -4.72 -19.02
CA ALA A 99 -10.68 -4.73 -20.43
C ALA A 99 -11.50 -3.67 -21.17
N LEU A 100 -10.84 -2.94 -22.05
CA LEU A 100 -11.46 -1.87 -22.83
C LEU A 100 -11.06 -2.01 -24.30
N ASN A 101 -12.02 -1.87 -25.21
CA ASN A 101 -11.76 -1.74 -26.62
C ASN A 101 -11.76 -0.25 -27.00
N VAL A 102 -10.62 0.25 -27.47
CA VAL A 102 -10.41 1.65 -27.80
C VAL A 102 -10.06 1.76 -29.28
N GLU A 103 -10.70 2.66 -30.00
CA GLU A 103 -10.35 2.96 -31.38
C GLU A 103 -9.08 3.82 -31.41
N GLU A 104 -8.08 3.39 -32.19
CA GLU A 104 -6.76 4.04 -32.32
C GLU A 104 -6.07 4.33 -30.97
N PRO A 105 -5.80 3.29 -30.14
CA PRO A 105 -5.24 3.52 -28.81
C PRO A 105 -3.81 4.07 -28.88
N ILE A 106 -3.55 5.12 -28.10
CA ILE A 106 -2.24 5.70 -27.91
C ILE A 106 -1.65 5.18 -26.59
N PHE A 107 -0.47 4.59 -26.67
CA PHE A 107 0.27 4.11 -25.49
C PHE A 107 1.45 5.03 -25.16
N GLU A 108 1.84 5.12 -23.90
CA GLU A 108 2.96 5.96 -23.47
C GLU A 108 4.32 5.44 -23.98
N SER A 109 4.42 4.16 -24.37
CA SER A 109 5.64 3.54 -24.88
C SER A 109 5.37 2.50 -25.96
N GLN A 110 6.41 2.18 -26.74
CA GLN A 110 6.38 1.14 -27.76
C GLN A 110 6.03 -0.25 -27.21
N THR A 111 6.30 -0.51 -25.94
CA THR A 111 5.98 -1.77 -25.25
C THR A 111 4.49 -1.95 -24.94
N LYS A 112 3.68 -0.89 -25.13
CA LYS A 112 2.22 -0.90 -24.93
C LYS A 112 1.76 -1.33 -23.53
N ILE A 113 2.59 -1.07 -22.54
CA ILE A 113 2.31 -1.47 -21.14
C ILE A 113 1.46 -0.47 -20.37
N LYS A 114 1.23 0.75 -20.93
CA LYS A 114 0.42 1.79 -20.30
C LYS A 114 -0.38 2.58 -21.33
N LEU A 115 -1.71 2.64 -21.16
CA LEU A 115 -2.58 3.42 -22.02
C LEU A 115 -2.50 4.91 -21.72
N GLY A 116 -2.23 5.71 -22.74
CA GLY A 116 -2.21 7.17 -22.68
C GLY A 116 -3.46 7.86 -23.27
N SER A 117 -4.27 7.15 -24.10
CA SER A 117 -5.48 7.73 -24.69
C SER A 117 -6.42 8.31 -23.65
N LEU A 118 -7.03 9.44 -23.94
CA LEU A 118 -8.04 10.09 -23.09
C LEU A 118 -9.46 9.85 -23.57
N VAL A 119 -9.65 9.41 -24.82
CA VAL A 119 -10.94 9.21 -25.46
C VAL A 119 -11.06 7.79 -26.00
N MET A 120 -12.30 7.30 -26.14
CA MET A 120 -12.61 5.97 -26.67
C MET A 120 -12.37 5.87 -28.18
N SER A 121 -12.64 6.97 -28.89
CA SER A 121 -12.45 7.14 -30.34
C SER A 121 -12.14 8.61 -30.65
N PRO A 122 -11.64 8.95 -31.84
CA PRO A 122 -11.26 10.32 -32.21
C PRO A 122 -12.34 11.39 -31.96
N ASN A 123 -13.61 11.01 -32.02
CA ASN A 123 -14.76 11.91 -31.76
C ASN A 123 -15.68 11.34 -30.65
N GLY A 124 -15.23 10.37 -29.90
CA GLY A 124 -16.02 9.69 -28.88
C GLY A 124 -15.91 10.31 -27.49
N ASP A 125 -16.61 9.70 -26.55
CA ASP A 125 -16.57 10.08 -25.14
C ASP A 125 -15.16 9.89 -24.55
N SER A 126 -14.89 10.62 -23.49
CA SER A 126 -13.65 10.38 -22.73
C SER A 126 -13.71 9.00 -22.06
N ILE A 127 -12.56 8.33 -21.96
CA ILE A 127 -12.44 7.03 -21.27
C ILE A 127 -12.95 7.14 -19.84
N ASN A 128 -12.65 8.24 -19.14
CA ASN A 128 -13.12 8.46 -17.77
C ASN A 128 -14.65 8.48 -17.70
N LYS A 129 -15.32 9.20 -18.62
CA LYS A 129 -16.78 9.26 -18.67
C LYS A 129 -17.39 7.90 -19.04
N TYR A 130 -16.88 7.27 -20.10
CA TYR A 130 -17.40 5.98 -20.60
C TYR A 130 -17.33 4.88 -19.52
N VAL A 131 -16.18 4.73 -18.90
CA VAL A 131 -15.98 3.77 -17.79
C VAL A 131 -16.83 4.15 -16.59
N GLY A 132 -16.91 5.44 -16.26
CA GLY A 132 -17.70 5.94 -15.14
C GLY A 132 -19.20 5.69 -15.28
N ASP A 133 -19.77 6.01 -16.45
CA ASP A 133 -21.20 5.81 -16.73
C ASP A 133 -21.56 4.32 -16.69
N PHE A 134 -20.69 3.46 -17.26
CA PHE A 134 -20.87 2.00 -17.20
C PHE A 134 -20.85 1.47 -15.76
N ILE A 135 -19.81 1.82 -14.98
CA ILE A 135 -19.67 1.36 -13.60
C ILE A 135 -20.84 1.86 -12.76
N LYS A 136 -21.19 3.14 -12.88
CA LYS A 136 -22.28 3.73 -12.11
C LYS A 136 -23.60 2.99 -12.35
N LYS A 137 -23.90 2.68 -13.61
CA LYS A 137 -25.13 1.99 -13.97
C LYS A 137 -25.13 0.53 -13.52
N GLU A 138 -24.11 -0.22 -13.90
CA GLU A 138 -24.11 -1.67 -13.75
C GLU A 138 -23.80 -2.10 -12.30
N VAL A 139 -22.83 -1.44 -11.63
CA VAL A 139 -22.48 -1.78 -10.25
C VAL A 139 -23.57 -1.34 -9.28
N ASP A 140 -24.15 -0.15 -9.44
CA ASP A 140 -25.26 0.30 -8.62
C ASP A 140 -26.45 -0.66 -8.70
N ASN A 141 -26.85 -1.04 -9.91
CA ASN A 141 -27.91 -2.03 -10.14
C ASN A 141 -27.57 -3.38 -9.50
N TYR A 142 -26.32 -3.84 -9.67
CA TYR A 142 -25.89 -5.11 -9.10
C TYR A 142 -26.00 -5.14 -7.56
N LEU A 143 -25.54 -4.09 -6.92
CA LEU A 143 -25.59 -3.98 -5.44
C LEU A 143 -27.03 -3.93 -4.92
N HIS A 144 -27.97 -3.35 -5.66
CA HIS A 144 -29.40 -3.37 -5.29
C HIS A 144 -30.04 -4.76 -5.42
N ILE A 145 -29.59 -5.58 -6.37
CA ILE A 145 -30.16 -6.92 -6.63
C ILE A 145 -29.53 -7.97 -5.71
N HIS A 146 -28.23 -7.87 -5.41
CA HIS A 146 -27.46 -8.87 -4.67
C HIS A 146 -27.19 -8.43 -3.24
N ALA A 147 -28.19 -8.58 -2.37
CA ALA A 147 -28.10 -8.15 -0.97
C ALA A 147 -27.00 -8.89 -0.19
N ASP A 148 -26.78 -10.16 -0.45
CA ASP A 148 -25.73 -11.01 0.13
C ASP A 148 -24.33 -10.45 -0.16
N VAL A 149 -24.05 -10.13 -1.42
CA VAL A 149 -22.77 -9.50 -1.83
C VAL A 149 -22.62 -8.12 -1.18
N THR A 150 -23.70 -7.35 -1.14
CA THR A 150 -23.71 -6.00 -0.58
C THR A 150 -23.39 -6.00 0.91
N GLU A 151 -23.97 -6.93 1.68
CA GLU A 151 -23.70 -7.09 3.12
C GLU A 151 -22.22 -7.49 3.37
N GLU A 152 -21.67 -8.43 2.60
CA GLU A 152 -20.28 -8.85 2.73
C GLU A 152 -19.31 -7.71 2.36
N LEU A 153 -19.60 -6.97 1.29
CA LEU A 153 -18.85 -5.78 0.89
C LEU A 153 -18.87 -4.71 1.99
N GLU A 154 -20.06 -4.41 2.55
CA GLU A 154 -20.16 -3.43 3.64
C GLU A 154 -19.38 -3.89 4.88
N ARG A 155 -19.44 -5.18 5.21
CA ARG A 155 -18.69 -5.77 6.32
C ARG A 155 -17.18 -5.57 6.14
N LYS A 156 -16.65 -5.87 4.94
CA LYS A 156 -15.24 -5.65 4.62
C LYS A 156 -14.84 -4.18 4.75
N ILE A 157 -15.65 -3.26 4.22
CA ILE A 157 -15.38 -1.82 4.29
C ILE A 157 -15.39 -1.33 5.75
N LYS A 158 -16.33 -1.78 6.57
CA LYS A 158 -16.40 -1.46 8.02
C LYS A 158 -15.16 -1.96 8.76
N THR A 159 -14.69 -3.17 8.44
CA THR A 159 -13.46 -3.71 9.03
C THR A 159 -12.27 -2.85 8.65
N SER A 160 -12.10 -2.52 7.37
CA SER A 160 -11.03 -1.65 6.87
C SER A 160 -11.06 -0.26 7.52
N GLU A 161 -12.23 0.34 7.66
CA GLU A 161 -12.41 1.64 8.35
C GLU A 161 -12.01 1.55 9.83
N SER A 162 -12.45 0.48 10.53
CA SER A 162 -12.11 0.25 11.93
C SER A 162 -10.60 0.10 12.14
N GLU A 163 -9.94 -0.69 11.29
CA GLU A 163 -8.49 -0.88 11.30
C GLU A 163 -7.75 0.43 11.04
N ARG A 164 -8.16 1.19 10.03
CA ARG A 164 -7.57 2.50 9.72
C ARG A 164 -7.72 3.48 10.89
N LYS A 165 -8.91 3.56 11.51
CA LYS A 165 -9.17 4.42 12.68
C LYS A 165 -8.35 3.98 13.90
N ALA A 166 -8.28 2.67 14.15
CA ALA A 166 -7.45 2.13 15.23
C ALA A 166 -5.97 2.47 15.02
N MET A 167 -5.46 2.31 13.79
CA MET A 167 -4.09 2.65 13.45
C MET A 167 -3.79 4.14 13.57
N ALA A 168 -4.70 5.01 13.12
CA ALA A 168 -4.56 6.46 13.27
C ALA A 168 -4.54 6.87 14.76
N GLY A 169 -5.36 6.25 15.59
CA GLY A 169 -5.37 6.46 17.04
C GLY A 169 -4.05 6.04 17.70
N VAL A 170 -3.54 4.87 17.32
CA VAL A 170 -2.25 4.36 17.82
C VAL A 170 -1.10 5.24 17.36
N ALA A 171 -1.08 5.66 16.08
CA ALA A 171 -0.06 6.57 15.55
C ALA A 171 -0.08 7.93 16.28
N LYS A 172 -1.26 8.46 16.60
CA LYS A 172 -1.39 9.70 17.39
C LYS A 172 -0.78 9.55 18.80
N ILE A 173 -1.10 8.46 19.49
CA ILE A 173 -0.54 8.17 20.81
C ILE A 173 0.99 8.00 20.75
N ALA A 174 1.49 7.29 19.72
CA ALA A 174 2.92 7.12 19.48
C ALA A 174 3.62 8.47 19.25
N ARG A 175 3.04 9.36 18.43
CA ARG A 175 3.54 10.74 18.22
C ARG A 175 3.61 11.55 19.49
N GLU A 176 2.57 11.51 20.32
CA GLU A 176 2.55 12.23 21.60
C GLU A 176 3.60 11.69 22.57
N ARG A 177 3.79 10.37 22.61
CA ARG A 177 4.85 9.71 23.41
C ARG A 177 6.24 10.03 22.87
N ALA A 178 6.45 9.98 21.56
CA ALA A 178 7.71 10.32 20.92
C ALA A 178 8.11 11.78 21.15
N LYS A 179 7.17 12.73 21.08
CA LYS A 179 7.41 14.13 21.43
C LYS A 179 7.85 14.30 22.88
N LYS A 180 7.27 13.55 23.82
CA LYS A 180 7.69 13.54 25.23
C LYS A 180 9.05 12.86 25.42
N ALA A 181 9.31 11.78 24.68
CA ALA A 181 10.57 11.03 24.75
C ALA A 181 11.75 11.77 24.12
N ASN A 182 11.52 12.56 23.06
CA ASN A 182 12.58 13.36 22.41
C ASN A 182 13.24 14.39 23.33
N LEU A 183 12.54 14.87 24.36
CA LEU A 183 13.09 15.76 25.38
C LEU A 183 14.09 15.06 26.35
N HIS A 184 14.08 13.72 26.45
CA HIS A 184 14.89 12.96 27.41
C HIS A 184 15.37 11.60 26.87
N ASN A 185 15.64 11.49 25.55
CA ASN A 185 16.11 10.22 24.99
C ASN A 185 17.58 9.96 25.39
N ARG A 186 17.79 9.42 26.62
CA ARG A 186 19.10 9.05 27.15
C ARG A 186 19.81 7.94 26.37
N LYS A 187 19.08 7.23 25.50
CA LYS A 187 19.57 6.12 24.69
C LYS A 187 20.20 6.56 23.39
N LEU A 188 19.85 7.74 22.89
CA LEU A 188 20.41 8.30 21.67
C LEU A 188 21.64 9.13 21.99
N ARG A 189 22.77 8.74 21.41
CA ARG A 189 23.98 9.55 21.30
C ARG A 189 24.02 10.09 19.88
N ASP A 190 23.38 11.23 19.68
CA ASP A 190 23.16 11.81 18.35
C ASP A 190 24.44 12.30 17.67
N CYS A 191 24.40 12.50 16.36
CA CYS A 191 25.41 13.17 15.56
C CYS A 191 24.99 14.62 15.25
N ARG A 192 25.90 15.38 14.66
CA ARG A 192 25.66 16.80 14.35
C ARG A 192 24.99 17.02 13.00
N ILE A 193 25.30 16.17 12.02
CA ILE A 193 24.82 16.26 10.64
C ILE A 193 23.83 15.13 10.40
N HIS A 194 22.63 15.50 9.95
CA HIS A 194 21.56 14.54 9.67
C HIS A 194 21.28 14.47 8.15
N PHE A 195 20.67 13.38 7.70
CA PHE A 195 20.26 13.22 6.31
C PHE A 195 19.25 14.29 5.88
N SER A 196 18.42 14.74 6.83
CA SER A 196 17.48 15.86 6.64
C SER A 196 18.14 17.22 6.46
N ASP A 197 19.44 17.36 6.71
CA ASP A 197 20.18 18.61 6.56
C ASP A 197 20.55 18.88 5.09
N VAL A 198 19.58 19.34 4.31
CA VAL A 198 19.68 19.46 2.84
C VAL A 198 20.92 20.24 2.37
N LYS A 199 21.43 21.18 3.18
CA LYS A 199 22.55 22.05 2.84
C LYS A 199 23.92 21.48 3.16
N ASP A 200 24.01 20.45 3.98
CA ASP A 200 25.29 19.88 4.37
C ASP A 200 25.79 18.85 3.33
N PRO A 201 27.00 19.01 2.76
CA PRO A 201 27.53 18.10 1.75
C PRO A 201 27.78 16.67 2.31
N ARG A 202 27.94 16.53 3.61
CA ARG A 202 28.20 15.26 4.29
C ARG A 202 26.93 14.51 4.76
N LYS A 203 25.74 15.02 4.45
CA LYS A 203 24.48 14.41 4.88
C LYS A 203 24.35 12.93 4.49
N GLU A 204 24.89 12.55 3.31
CA GLU A 204 24.90 11.16 2.83
C GLU A 204 25.76 10.21 3.66
N GLU A 205 26.66 10.75 4.48
CA GLU A 205 27.50 9.98 5.40
C GLU A 205 26.77 9.66 6.71
N SER A 206 25.64 10.34 6.98
CA SER A 206 24.91 10.21 8.24
C SER A 206 24.44 8.78 8.46
N CYS A 207 24.72 8.24 9.63
CA CYS A 207 24.28 6.91 10.02
C CYS A 207 23.97 6.80 11.51
N ILE A 208 23.13 5.82 11.85
CA ILE A 208 22.85 5.44 13.22
C ILE A 208 23.20 3.97 13.45
N PHE A 209 23.96 3.71 14.50
CA PHE A 209 24.25 2.36 14.99
C PHE A 209 23.20 1.98 16.05
N ILE A 210 22.49 0.91 15.83
CA ILE A 210 21.57 0.30 16.79
C ILE A 210 22.34 -0.84 17.47
N THR A 211 22.56 -0.73 18.77
CA THR A 211 23.40 -1.68 19.53
C THR A 211 22.59 -2.41 20.58
N GLU A 212 23.01 -3.64 20.89
CA GLU A 212 22.49 -4.40 22.01
C GLU A 212 23.22 -4.00 23.28
N GLY A 213 22.53 -3.23 24.14
CA GLY A 213 23.05 -2.84 25.46
C GLY A 213 24.09 -1.71 25.49
N ASP A 214 24.40 -1.30 26.69
CA ASP A 214 25.24 -0.12 26.93
C ASP A 214 26.75 -0.39 26.73
N SER A 215 27.19 -1.64 26.81
CA SER A 215 28.60 -2.00 26.61
C SER A 215 29.06 -1.79 25.18
N ALA A 216 28.35 -2.39 24.21
CA ALA A 216 28.61 -2.22 22.77
C ALA A 216 28.41 -0.76 22.34
N SER A 217 27.36 -0.11 22.85
CA SER A 217 27.10 1.31 22.67
C SER A 217 28.25 2.19 23.12
N GLY A 218 28.85 1.89 24.29
CA GLY A 218 29.95 2.64 24.84
C GLY A 218 31.22 2.57 24.00
N SER A 219 31.51 1.41 23.42
CA SER A 219 32.69 1.20 22.56
C SER A 219 32.56 1.98 21.25
N ILE A 220 31.41 1.88 20.58
CA ILE A 220 31.13 2.62 19.35
C ILE A 220 31.09 4.12 19.60
N THR A 221 30.46 4.57 20.69
CA THR A 221 30.37 5.99 21.05
C THR A 221 31.74 6.66 21.21
N LYS A 222 32.74 5.92 21.71
CA LYS A 222 34.10 6.46 21.88
C LYS A 222 34.88 6.59 20.58
N SER A 223 34.60 5.75 19.60
CA SER A 223 35.35 5.67 18.32
C SER A 223 34.64 6.31 17.12
N ARG A 224 33.36 6.68 17.25
CA ARG A 224 32.55 7.21 16.18
C ARG A 224 32.97 8.60 15.67
N ASP A 225 32.68 8.93 14.45
CA ASP A 225 32.65 10.33 13.99
C ASP A 225 31.39 11.01 14.56
N VAL A 226 31.59 11.93 15.49
CA VAL A 226 30.51 12.69 16.15
C VAL A 226 29.72 13.54 15.17
N ASN A 227 30.29 13.88 14.01
CA ASN A 227 29.60 14.68 13.03
C ASN A 227 28.53 13.90 12.28
N THR A 228 28.80 12.66 11.88
CA THR A 228 27.93 11.89 10.97
C THR A 228 27.41 10.57 11.55
N GLN A 229 27.91 10.15 12.72
CA GLN A 229 27.56 8.84 13.29
C GLN A 229 26.84 8.98 14.62
N ALA A 230 25.62 8.50 14.69
CA ALA A 230 24.81 8.40 15.91
C ALA A 230 24.83 6.97 16.46
N VAL A 231 24.53 6.81 17.74
CA VAL A 231 24.41 5.50 18.41
C VAL A 231 23.13 5.47 19.22
N PHE A 232 22.37 4.40 19.05
CA PHE A 232 21.16 4.11 19.81
C PHE A 232 21.32 2.78 20.55
N SER A 233 21.16 2.79 21.86
CA SER A 233 21.30 1.59 22.70
C SER A 233 19.92 0.99 23.00
N LEU A 234 19.66 -0.25 22.53
CA LEU A 234 18.50 -1.03 22.95
C LEU A 234 18.74 -1.60 24.35
N ARG A 235 17.70 -1.70 25.16
CA ARG A 235 17.79 -2.26 26.51
C ARG A 235 17.25 -3.69 26.52
N GLY A 236 18.16 -4.64 26.67
CA GLY A 236 17.83 -6.08 26.68
C GLY A 236 17.36 -6.57 25.29
N LYS A 237 16.76 -7.75 25.28
CA LYS A 237 16.23 -8.34 24.05
C LYS A 237 15.04 -7.52 23.54
N PRO A 238 15.08 -7.06 22.27
CA PRO A 238 13.93 -6.36 21.68
C PRO A 238 12.72 -7.30 21.58
N LEU A 239 11.52 -6.72 21.63
CA LEU A 239 10.27 -7.46 21.44
C LEU A 239 10.27 -8.12 20.06
N ASN A 240 10.08 -9.45 20.02
CA ASN A 240 9.84 -10.13 18.77
C ASN A 240 8.45 -9.74 18.22
N CYS A 241 8.44 -9.02 17.11
CA CYS A 241 7.23 -8.48 16.49
C CYS A 241 6.55 -9.46 15.54
N PHE A 242 7.13 -10.64 15.29
CA PHE A 242 6.53 -11.62 14.39
C PHE A 242 5.17 -12.09 14.90
N GLY A 243 4.14 -11.95 14.07
CA GLY A 243 2.75 -12.32 14.42
C GLY A 243 2.04 -11.38 15.40
N LEU A 244 2.67 -10.29 15.84
CA LEU A 244 2.03 -9.29 16.70
C LEU A 244 1.27 -8.25 15.88
N THR A 245 0.18 -7.74 16.46
CA THR A 245 -0.54 -6.61 15.86
C THR A 245 0.29 -5.33 15.95
N LYS A 246 0.14 -4.45 14.97
CA LYS A 246 0.82 -3.14 14.97
C LYS A 246 0.58 -2.35 16.25
N LYS A 247 -0.59 -2.49 16.87
CA LYS A 247 -0.92 -1.85 18.15
C LYS A 247 0.09 -2.22 19.25
N VAL A 248 0.38 -3.51 19.42
CA VAL A 248 1.34 -4.01 20.43
C VAL A 248 2.74 -3.48 20.17
N VAL A 249 3.16 -3.42 18.89
CA VAL A 249 4.47 -2.87 18.51
C VAL A 249 4.56 -1.38 18.87
N TYR A 250 3.53 -0.59 18.57
CA TYR A 250 3.48 0.85 18.88
C TYR A 250 3.31 1.16 20.38
N GLU A 251 2.85 0.21 21.18
CA GLU A 251 2.79 0.34 22.64
C GLU A 251 4.16 0.09 23.31
N ASN A 252 5.12 -0.50 22.58
CA ASN A 252 6.46 -0.77 23.11
C ASN A 252 7.28 0.53 23.20
N GLU A 253 7.80 0.82 24.40
CA GLU A 253 8.55 2.05 24.68
C GLU A 253 9.87 2.12 23.90
N GLU A 254 10.60 1.00 23.76
CA GLU A 254 11.88 0.93 23.04
C GLU A 254 11.70 1.28 21.57
N PHE A 255 10.65 0.74 20.93
CA PHE A 255 10.34 1.06 19.53
C PHE A 255 9.87 2.49 19.35
N ASN A 256 9.13 3.06 20.32
CA ASN A 256 8.75 4.47 20.27
C ASN A 256 9.97 5.38 20.35
N LEU A 257 10.94 5.06 21.21
CA LEU A 257 12.20 5.81 21.35
C LEU A 257 13.06 5.69 20.08
N LEU A 258 13.10 4.51 19.45
CA LEU A 258 13.81 4.27 18.20
C LEU A 258 13.14 5.02 17.03
N GLN A 259 11.81 4.96 16.94
CA GLN A 259 11.02 5.67 15.94
C GLN A 259 11.25 7.18 16.01
N ALA A 260 11.28 7.74 17.24
CA ALA A 260 11.60 9.13 17.48
C ALA A 260 13.04 9.48 17.11
N ALA A 261 14.00 8.59 17.40
CA ALA A 261 15.39 8.78 17.03
C ALA A 261 15.58 8.83 15.51
N LEU A 262 14.85 8.00 14.77
CA LEU A 262 14.87 7.95 13.31
C LEU A 262 14.03 9.07 12.64
N ALA A 263 13.13 9.74 13.38
CA ALA A 263 12.14 10.71 12.91
C ALA A 263 11.22 10.14 11.81
N ILE A 264 10.69 8.93 12.03
CA ILE A 264 9.82 8.21 11.09
C ILE A 264 8.36 8.12 11.56
N GLU A 265 7.94 8.97 12.50
CA GLU A 265 6.57 8.98 13.03
C GLU A 265 5.52 9.32 11.97
N ASP A 266 5.91 10.14 10.99
CA ASP A 266 5.05 10.63 9.89
C ASP A 266 5.40 10.00 8.53
N GLY A 267 6.26 9.00 8.50
CA GLY A 267 6.76 8.36 7.30
C GLY A 267 8.27 8.57 7.10
N LEU A 268 8.76 8.28 5.91
CA LEU A 268 10.20 8.31 5.63
C LEU A 268 10.72 9.67 5.12
N ASP A 269 9.85 10.63 4.86
CA ASP A 269 10.22 11.94 4.29
C ASP A 269 11.09 12.77 5.25
N SER A 270 10.98 12.50 6.55
CA SER A 270 11.73 13.18 7.62
C SER A 270 12.89 12.35 8.17
N LEU A 271 13.31 11.30 7.47
CA LEU A 271 14.35 10.38 7.94
C LEU A 271 15.63 11.11 8.33
N ARG A 272 16.11 10.87 9.58
CA ARG A 272 17.27 11.58 10.14
C ARG A 272 18.61 11.06 9.65
N TYR A 273 18.71 9.77 9.33
CA TYR A 273 20.00 9.14 9.00
C TYR A 273 19.87 8.41 7.66
N ASN A 274 20.86 8.58 6.81
CA ASN A 274 20.91 7.90 5.50
C ASN A 274 21.11 6.39 5.64
N LYS A 275 21.79 5.95 6.71
CA LYS A 275 22.08 4.53 6.97
C LYS A 275 21.67 4.13 8.36
N VAL A 276 21.06 2.95 8.50
CA VAL A 276 20.79 2.28 9.77
C VAL A 276 21.65 1.02 9.84
N ILE A 277 22.49 0.92 10.85
CA ILE A 277 23.43 -0.19 11.03
C ILE A 277 23.03 -0.90 12.32
N VAL A 278 22.60 -2.16 12.20
CA VAL A 278 22.33 -3.02 13.35
C VAL A 278 23.65 -3.68 13.74
N ALA A 279 24.12 -3.40 14.96
CA ALA A 279 25.36 -3.91 15.52
C ALA A 279 25.04 -4.75 16.76
N THR A 280 24.82 -6.03 16.55
CA THR A 280 24.51 -7.05 17.57
C THR A 280 25.69 -8.01 17.73
N ASP A 281 25.74 -8.74 18.85
CA ASP A 281 26.74 -9.78 19.06
C ASP A 281 26.49 -10.96 18.10
N ALA A 282 27.55 -11.68 17.73
CA ALA A 282 27.49 -12.82 16.80
C ALA A 282 27.07 -14.11 17.54
N ASP A 283 25.97 -14.03 18.29
CA ASP A 283 25.38 -15.15 19.01
C ASP A 283 23.95 -15.45 18.51
N VAL A 284 23.30 -16.47 19.09
CA VAL A 284 21.94 -16.88 18.71
C VAL A 284 20.89 -15.80 18.97
N ASP A 285 21.17 -14.91 19.93
CA ASP A 285 20.25 -13.84 20.31
C ASP A 285 20.42 -12.58 19.43
N GLY A 286 21.60 -12.41 18.81
CA GLY A 286 21.92 -11.29 17.91
C GLY A 286 21.64 -11.53 16.43
N MET A 287 21.22 -12.76 16.05
CA MET A 287 20.90 -13.12 14.66
C MET A 287 19.45 -12.81 14.25
#